data_82fc356da81ff827191075ff7666f80d
#
_entry.id   82fc356da81ff827191075ff7666f80d
#
_cell.length_a   1.000
_cell.length_b   1.000
_cell.length_c   1.000
_cell.angle_alpha   90.00
_cell.angle_beta   90.00
_cell.angle_gamma   90.00
#
_symmetry.space_group_name_H-M   'P 1'
#
loop_
_entity.id
_entity.type
_entity.pdbx_description
1 polymer ?
#
loop_
_entity_poly.entity_id
_entity_poly.type
_entity_poly.pdbx_seq_one_letter_code
_entity_poly.pdbx_strand_id
1 'polypeptide(L)'
;CCSVGNRARPNIDLAKQVMLESARWRSSGGDAYIDPRIIQDIREGSDSAGLDISGVPGKTRKTVADNLAKLNKQLENFQTAEGQYNIVQFLDAMNQVDPTSKSGAKRFVAQSAFSEKVGAFALNLNGNEEAMTIDSHMGRTILQLLGNYNTFEGVMDRHRDRLASMTEMPAPKDLFELESYDRDLIDRAGNLAAKAEKPVREKLERMLESIAGEDKAVPTEYKKRRVMETVIANVSNEMGMPISQFTQLLFADGQVMRGRAAGP
;
A
#
# COMPACT_ATOMS: atom_id res chain seq x y z
N CYS A 1 -7.19 -3.87 4.54
CA CYS A 1 -6.19 -4.72 3.85
C CYS A 1 -6.12 -4.42 2.35
N CYS A 2 -5.87 -3.17 1.97
CA CYS A 2 -5.68 -2.82 0.57
C CYS A 2 -4.25 -3.18 0.16
N SER A 3 -4.08 -4.31 -0.50
CA SER A 3 -2.83 -4.66 -1.14
C SER A 3 -2.73 -3.96 -2.49
N VAL A 4 -1.55 -3.44 -2.79
CA VAL A 4 -1.21 -2.91 -4.10
C VAL A 4 -1.52 -3.98 -5.15
N GLY A 5 -2.42 -3.67 -6.10
CA GLY A 5 -2.77 -4.55 -7.21
C GLY A 5 -4.07 -5.34 -7.11
N ASN A 6 -4.70 -5.45 -5.93
CA ASN A 6 -6.02 -6.08 -5.84
C ASN A 6 -7.15 -5.07 -6.06
N ARG A 7 -8.15 -5.47 -6.82
CA ARG A 7 -9.38 -4.70 -6.97
C ARG A 7 -10.07 -4.58 -5.61
N ALA A 8 -10.71 -3.45 -5.32
CA ALA A 8 -11.35 -3.18 -4.03
C ALA A 8 -12.40 -4.24 -3.65
N ARG A 9 -13.18 -4.71 -4.61
CA ARG A 9 -14.26 -5.68 -4.40
C ARG A 9 -13.80 -7.02 -3.81
N PRO A 10 -12.79 -7.72 -4.37
CA PRO A 10 -12.26 -8.95 -3.77
C PRO A 10 -11.75 -8.76 -2.34
N ASN A 11 -11.16 -7.60 -2.03
CA ASN A 11 -10.70 -7.32 -0.67
C ASN A 11 -11.85 -7.15 0.32
N ILE A 12 -12.95 -6.52 -0.10
CA ILE A 12 -14.16 -6.36 0.71
C ILE A 12 -14.82 -7.73 0.95
N ASP A 13 -14.92 -8.54 -0.09
CA ASP A 13 -15.52 -9.86 0.00
C ASP A 13 -14.71 -10.79 0.92
N LEU A 14 -13.39 -10.78 0.81
CA LEU A 14 -12.51 -11.50 1.75
C LEU A 14 -12.67 -10.99 3.19
N ALA A 15 -12.74 -9.68 3.40
CA ALA A 15 -12.93 -9.12 4.73
C ALA A 15 -14.27 -9.55 5.35
N LYS A 16 -15.35 -9.57 4.55
CA LYS A 16 -16.66 -10.09 5.00
C LYS A 16 -16.60 -11.56 5.39
N GLN A 17 -15.95 -12.39 4.58
CA GLN A 17 -15.77 -13.82 4.87
C GLN A 17 -15.01 -14.03 6.19
N VAL A 18 -13.87 -13.35 6.35
CA VAL A 18 -13.05 -13.40 7.58
C VAL A 18 -13.89 -13.03 8.81
N MET A 19 -14.65 -11.94 8.73
CA MET A 19 -15.48 -11.48 9.86
C MET A 19 -16.61 -12.44 10.18
N LEU A 20 -17.27 -13.00 9.16
CA LEU A 20 -18.38 -13.94 9.33
C LEU A 20 -17.89 -15.24 9.99
N GLU A 21 -16.82 -15.83 9.48
CA GLU A 21 -16.27 -17.08 10.03
C GLU A 21 -15.71 -16.86 11.44
N SER A 22 -15.05 -15.72 11.70
CA SER A 22 -14.59 -15.37 13.04
C SER A 22 -15.76 -15.15 14.02
N ALA A 23 -16.89 -14.60 13.55
CA ALA A 23 -18.08 -14.48 14.38
C ALA A 23 -18.68 -15.85 14.74
N ARG A 24 -18.76 -16.78 13.78
CA ARG A 24 -19.21 -18.16 14.01
C ARG A 24 -18.30 -18.87 15.01
N TRP A 25 -16.98 -18.73 14.83
CA TRP A 25 -16.01 -19.33 15.74
C TRP A 25 -16.16 -18.80 17.18
N ARG A 26 -16.29 -17.49 17.37
CA ARG A 26 -16.56 -16.90 18.70
C ARG A 26 -17.87 -17.41 19.32
N SER A 27 -18.92 -17.56 18.51
CA SER A 27 -20.21 -18.12 18.98
C SER A 27 -20.09 -19.58 19.44
N SER A 28 -19.08 -20.31 18.97
CA SER A 28 -18.78 -21.68 19.41
C SER A 28 -17.78 -21.76 20.56
N GLY A 29 -17.45 -20.63 21.20
CA GLY A 29 -16.58 -20.58 22.38
C GLY A 29 -15.11 -20.26 22.07
N GLY A 30 -14.81 -19.73 20.88
CA GLY A 30 -13.46 -19.27 20.53
C GLY A 30 -13.03 -18.05 21.33
N ASP A 31 -11.75 -17.98 21.68
CA ASP A 31 -11.14 -17.04 22.63
C ASP A 31 -10.44 -15.85 21.99
N ALA A 32 -10.24 -15.83 20.67
CA ALA A 32 -9.67 -14.71 19.94
C ALA A 32 -10.72 -13.99 19.06
N TYR A 33 -10.49 -12.72 18.73
CA TYR A 33 -11.40 -11.95 17.90
C TYR A 33 -11.47 -12.44 16.46
N ILE A 34 -10.32 -12.70 15.86
CA ILE A 34 -10.21 -13.37 14.55
C ILE A 34 -9.79 -14.82 14.78
N ASP A 35 -10.50 -15.75 14.17
CA ASP A 35 -10.18 -17.18 14.24
C ASP A 35 -8.70 -17.43 13.81
N PRO A 36 -7.85 -18.00 14.67
CA PRO A 36 -6.46 -18.28 14.36
C PRO A 36 -6.27 -19.21 13.15
N ARG A 37 -7.23 -20.09 12.87
CA ARG A 37 -7.21 -20.99 11.71
C ARG A 37 -7.29 -20.19 10.41
N ILE A 38 -8.14 -19.16 10.37
CA ILE A 38 -8.24 -18.24 9.23
C ILE A 38 -6.92 -17.51 8.98
N ILE A 39 -6.25 -17.06 10.05
CA ILE A 39 -4.96 -16.40 9.94
C ILE A 39 -3.92 -17.35 9.33
N GLN A 40 -3.94 -18.60 9.75
CA GLN A 40 -3.02 -19.62 9.24
C GLN A 40 -3.31 -19.95 7.77
N ASP A 41 -4.59 -20.16 7.41
CA ASP A 41 -5.02 -20.43 6.03
C ASP A 41 -4.59 -19.31 5.08
N ILE A 42 -4.84 -18.06 5.45
CA ILE A 42 -4.41 -16.91 4.64
C ILE A 42 -2.90 -16.90 4.48
N ARG A 43 -2.13 -17.22 5.54
CA ARG A 43 -0.66 -17.24 5.48
C ARG A 43 -0.14 -18.31 4.56
N GLU A 44 -0.67 -19.51 4.65
CA GLU A 44 -0.22 -20.69 3.89
C GLU A 44 -0.82 -20.77 2.49
N GLY A 45 -1.99 -20.14 2.29
CA GLY A 45 -2.73 -20.23 1.04
C GLY A 45 -3.60 -21.48 0.97
N SER A 46 -3.98 -22.02 2.13
CA SER A 46 -4.96 -23.09 2.26
C SER A 46 -6.38 -22.52 2.33
N ASP A 47 -7.37 -23.35 2.13
CA ASP A 47 -8.79 -23.01 2.15
C ASP A 47 -9.58 -23.84 3.18
N SER A 48 -8.92 -24.34 4.22
CA SER A 48 -9.54 -25.18 5.24
C SER A 48 -10.71 -24.51 5.94
N ALA A 49 -10.69 -23.18 6.04
CA ALA A 49 -11.79 -22.36 6.54
C ALA A 49 -12.80 -21.92 5.46
N GLY A 50 -12.66 -22.39 4.21
CA GLY A 50 -13.57 -22.05 3.11
C GLY A 50 -13.44 -20.62 2.59
N LEU A 51 -12.28 -19.98 2.75
CA LEU A 51 -12.03 -18.63 2.27
C LEU A 51 -11.55 -18.65 0.81
N ASP A 52 -12.14 -17.81 -0.03
CA ASP A 52 -11.63 -17.58 -1.38
C ASP A 52 -10.41 -16.64 -1.35
N ILE A 53 -9.23 -17.23 -1.31
CA ILE A 53 -7.95 -16.51 -1.34
C ILE A 53 -7.14 -16.75 -2.61
N SER A 54 -7.72 -17.43 -3.60
CA SER A 54 -7.06 -17.87 -4.84
C SER A 54 -6.42 -16.71 -5.62
N GLY A 55 -7.05 -15.51 -5.58
CA GLY A 55 -6.56 -14.30 -6.25
C GLY A 55 -5.58 -13.45 -5.44
N VAL A 56 -5.20 -13.88 -4.21
CA VAL A 56 -4.34 -13.05 -3.34
C VAL A 56 -2.88 -13.49 -3.44
N PRO A 57 -1.95 -12.62 -3.91
CA PRO A 57 -0.53 -12.96 -4.02
C PRO A 57 0.09 -13.38 -2.67
N GLY A 58 1.03 -14.35 -2.68
CA GLY A 58 1.62 -14.90 -1.46
C GLY A 58 2.25 -13.86 -0.52
N LYS A 59 2.96 -12.85 -1.07
CA LYS A 59 3.50 -11.74 -0.26
C LYS A 59 2.39 -10.94 0.43
N THR A 60 1.27 -10.73 -0.25
CA THR A 60 0.11 -10.02 0.29
C THR A 60 -0.57 -10.85 1.36
N ARG A 61 -0.76 -12.16 1.15
CA ARG A 61 -1.33 -13.08 2.14
C ARG A 61 -0.58 -13.01 3.46
N LYS A 62 0.76 -13.09 3.42
CA LYS A 62 1.59 -12.97 4.61
C LYS A 62 1.33 -11.65 5.36
N THR A 63 1.31 -10.52 4.65
CA THR A 63 1.05 -9.21 5.26
C THR A 63 -0.35 -9.13 5.89
N VAL A 64 -1.36 -9.68 5.21
CA VAL A 64 -2.73 -9.74 5.75
C VAL A 64 -2.78 -10.58 7.02
N ALA A 65 -2.24 -11.79 6.98
CA ALA A 65 -2.19 -12.68 8.14
C ALA A 65 -1.46 -12.05 9.34
N ASP A 66 -0.32 -11.39 9.10
CA ASP A 66 0.43 -10.70 10.15
C ASP A 66 -0.36 -9.53 10.75
N ASN A 67 -1.13 -8.78 9.95
CA ASN A 67 -1.99 -7.71 10.46
C ASN A 67 -3.20 -8.24 11.25
N LEU A 68 -3.80 -9.36 10.82
CA LEU A 68 -4.88 -10.00 11.59
C LEU A 68 -4.37 -10.57 12.92
N ALA A 69 -3.17 -11.18 12.93
CA ALA A 69 -2.55 -11.63 14.16
C ALA A 69 -2.24 -10.46 15.11
N LYS A 70 -1.75 -9.32 14.59
CA LYS A 70 -1.56 -8.10 15.37
C LYS A 70 -2.87 -7.56 15.92
N LEU A 71 -3.96 -7.61 15.14
CA LEU A 71 -5.29 -7.20 15.59
C LEU A 71 -5.73 -8.04 16.81
N ASN A 72 -5.62 -9.36 16.74
CA ASN A 72 -5.91 -10.22 17.88
C ASN A 72 -5.10 -9.80 19.12
N LYS A 73 -3.78 -9.68 18.98
CA LYS A 73 -2.89 -9.29 20.05
C LYS A 73 -3.24 -7.92 20.67
N GLN A 74 -3.64 -6.95 19.85
CA GLN A 74 -4.04 -5.63 20.36
C GLN A 74 -5.37 -5.68 21.08
N LEU A 75 -6.31 -6.48 20.58
CA LEU A 75 -7.64 -6.63 21.19
C LEU A 75 -7.65 -7.39 22.53
N GLU A 76 -6.66 -8.25 22.79
CA GLU A 76 -6.50 -8.93 24.08
C GLU A 76 -6.50 -7.94 25.26
N ASN A 77 -5.93 -6.75 25.08
CA ASN A 77 -5.86 -5.71 26.11
C ASN A 77 -7.23 -5.03 26.36
N PHE A 78 -8.24 -5.31 25.54
CA PHE A 78 -9.58 -4.72 25.61
C PHE A 78 -10.66 -5.79 25.84
N GLN A 79 -10.26 -6.93 26.35
CA GLN A 79 -11.19 -7.98 26.77
C GLN A 79 -11.78 -7.67 28.15
N THR A 80 -13.10 -7.87 28.29
CA THR A 80 -13.76 -7.79 29.59
C THR A 80 -13.44 -9.02 30.45
N ALA A 81 -13.81 -9.00 31.73
CA ALA A 81 -13.67 -10.16 32.63
C ALA A 81 -14.49 -11.39 32.14
N GLU A 82 -15.54 -11.15 31.36
CA GLU A 82 -16.38 -12.19 30.77
C GLU A 82 -15.86 -12.66 29.41
N GLY A 83 -14.65 -12.21 28.99
CA GLY A 83 -14.03 -12.61 27.73
C GLY A 83 -14.58 -11.91 26.48
N GLN A 84 -15.41 -10.88 26.62
CA GLN A 84 -15.94 -10.12 25.50
C GLN A 84 -14.95 -9.02 25.07
N TYR A 85 -14.91 -8.71 23.78
CA TYR A 85 -14.04 -7.66 23.24
C TYR A 85 -14.74 -6.31 23.25
N ASN A 86 -14.14 -5.32 23.93
CA ASN A 86 -14.62 -3.94 23.92
C ASN A 86 -14.04 -3.20 22.70
N ILE A 87 -14.72 -3.33 21.57
CA ILE A 87 -14.29 -2.73 20.30
C ILE A 87 -14.32 -1.21 20.35
N VAL A 88 -15.25 -0.61 21.09
CA VAL A 88 -15.33 0.86 21.23
C VAL A 88 -14.09 1.40 21.92
N GLN A 89 -13.72 0.83 23.08
CA GLN A 89 -12.49 1.24 23.79
C GLN A 89 -11.24 0.99 22.96
N PHE A 90 -11.20 -0.11 22.20
CA PHE A 90 -10.11 -0.38 21.27
C PHE A 90 -9.99 0.70 20.20
N LEU A 91 -11.08 1.07 19.53
CA LEU A 91 -11.08 2.10 18.50
C LEU A 91 -10.71 3.47 19.07
N ASP A 92 -11.21 3.82 20.25
CA ASP A 92 -10.86 5.05 20.95
C ASP A 92 -9.37 5.12 21.26
N ALA A 93 -8.77 4.03 21.75
CA ALA A 93 -7.36 3.95 22.04
C ALA A 93 -6.51 4.06 20.74
N MET A 94 -6.91 3.37 19.67
CA MET A 94 -6.22 3.44 18.38
C MET A 94 -6.28 4.83 17.74
N ASN A 95 -7.33 5.60 18.04
CA ASN A 95 -7.57 6.95 17.53
C ASN A 95 -6.83 8.04 18.32
N GLN A 96 -6.16 7.72 19.41
CA GLN A 96 -5.37 8.68 20.15
C GLN A 96 -4.08 9.05 19.43
N VAL A 97 -3.64 10.29 19.60
CA VAL A 97 -2.34 10.73 19.11
C VAL A 97 -1.24 9.96 19.84
N ASP A 98 -0.34 9.38 19.08
CA ASP A 98 0.82 8.65 19.62
C ASP A 98 1.72 9.62 20.41
N PRO A 99 1.91 9.43 21.73
CA PRO A 99 2.72 10.32 22.55
C PRO A 99 4.20 10.34 22.15
N THR A 100 4.65 9.35 21.36
CA THR A 100 6.02 9.32 20.82
C THR A 100 6.18 10.13 19.54
N SER A 101 5.10 10.71 19.01
CA SER A 101 5.11 11.56 17.81
C SER A 101 5.83 12.88 18.11
N LYS A 102 7.01 13.08 17.53
CA LYS A 102 7.94 14.16 17.93
C LYS A 102 7.77 15.48 17.20
N SER A 103 7.03 15.59 16.13
CA SER A 103 6.71 16.86 15.41
C SER A 103 6.09 16.57 14.03
N GLY A 104 5.53 17.58 13.42
CA GLY A 104 4.90 17.50 12.10
C GLY A 104 3.44 17.03 12.16
N ALA A 105 3.01 16.29 11.14
CA ALA A 105 1.66 15.75 11.10
C ALA A 105 1.39 14.82 12.29
N LYS A 106 0.17 14.85 12.80
CA LYS A 106 -0.24 13.94 13.88
C LYS A 106 -0.04 12.49 13.48
N ARG A 107 0.51 11.70 14.38
CA ARG A 107 0.62 10.26 14.26
C ARG A 107 -0.26 9.63 15.32
N PHE A 108 -1.02 8.64 14.94
CA PHE A 108 -1.97 7.98 15.82
C PHE A 108 -1.44 6.61 16.30
N VAL A 109 -1.95 6.14 17.42
CA VAL A 109 -1.57 4.84 18.00
C VAL A 109 -1.76 3.69 16.99
N ALA A 110 -2.84 3.72 16.19
CA ALA A 110 -3.08 2.72 15.15
C ALA A 110 -1.93 2.63 14.11
N GLN A 111 -1.28 3.74 13.77
CA GLN A 111 -0.16 3.75 12.83
C GLN A 111 1.09 3.08 13.42
N SER A 112 1.28 3.18 14.73
CA SER A 112 2.35 2.48 15.45
C SER A 112 2.04 0.99 15.62
N ALA A 113 0.78 0.65 15.91
CA ALA A 113 0.35 -0.71 16.17
C ALA A 113 0.32 -1.60 14.92
N PHE A 114 -0.16 -1.07 13.77
CA PHE A 114 -0.34 -1.86 12.55
C PHE A 114 0.70 -1.55 11.46
N SER A 115 0.82 -0.34 11.06
CA SER A 115 1.83 0.31 10.21
C SER A 115 1.31 1.71 9.84
N GLU A 116 2.20 2.58 9.36
CA GLU A 116 1.82 3.94 8.96
C GLU A 116 0.64 3.97 7.98
N LYS A 117 0.64 3.13 6.95
CA LYS A 117 -0.42 3.08 5.96
C LYS A 117 -1.69 2.39 6.47
N VAL A 118 -1.55 1.20 7.04
CA VAL A 118 -2.70 0.38 7.45
C VAL A 118 -3.44 1.03 8.61
N GLY A 119 -2.69 1.54 9.61
CA GLY A 119 -3.29 2.23 10.76
C GLY A 119 -4.02 3.49 10.35
N ALA A 120 -3.41 4.36 9.54
CA ALA A 120 -4.07 5.57 9.05
C ALA A 120 -5.32 5.25 8.22
N PHE A 121 -5.24 4.26 7.32
CA PHE A 121 -6.39 3.86 6.52
C PHE A 121 -7.54 3.33 7.38
N ALA A 122 -7.24 2.51 8.39
CA ALA A 122 -8.25 2.00 9.33
C ALA A 122 -8.92 3.15 10.09
N LEU A 123 -8.17 4.16 10.51
CA LEU A 123 -8.71 5.35 11.16
C LEU A 123 -9.60 6.18 10.23
N ASN A 124 -9.19 6.39 8.96
CA ASN A 124 -10.03 7.08 7.98
C ASN A 124 -11.37 6.36 7.78
N LEU A 125 -11.38 5.03 7.71
CA LEU A 125 -12.62 4.23 7.62
C LEU A 125 -13.51 4.38 8.86
N ASN A 126 -12.94 4.75 10.00
CA ASN A 126 -13.66 5.02 11.25
C ASN A 126 -13.91 6.53 11.48
N GLY A 127 -13.79 7.36 10.45
CA GLY A 127 -14.17 8.78 10.48
C GLY A 127 -13.07 9.72 10.99
N ASN A 128 -11.84 9.28 11.21
CA ASN A 128 -10.74 10.17 11.53
C ASN A 128 -10.20 10.85 10.27
N GLU A 129 -10.58 12.09 10.06
CA GLU A 129 -10.16 12.88 8.89
C GLU A 129 -8.75 13.47 9.00
N GLU A 130 -8.12 13.40 10.17
CA GLU A 130 -6.76 13.88 10.40
C GLU A 130 -5.69 12.80 10.16
N ALA A 131 -6.09 11.53 10.08
CA ALA A 131 -5.15 10.43 9.85
C ALA A 131 -4.66 10.44 8.40
N MET A 132 -3.35 10.59 8.21
CA MET A 132 -2.75 10.71 6.89
C MET A 132 -2.37 9.33 6.33
N THR A 133 -3.07 8.91 5.28
CA THR A 133 -2.74 7.69 4.53
C THR A 133 -1.89 8.04 3.32
N ILE A 134 -0.58 7.80 3.40
CA ILE A 134 0.34 8.00 2.28
C ILE A 134 0.64 6.65 1.63
N ASP A 135 0.34 6.55 0.35
CA ASP A 135 0.76 5.42 -0.48
C ASP A 135 1.81 5.82 -1.51
N SER A 136 2.31 4.83 -2.27
CA SER A 136 3.33 5.08 -3.28
C SER A 136 2.84 5.96 -4.42
N HIS A 137 1.54 5.95 -4.75
CA HIS A 137 0.99 6.79 -5.81
C HIS A 137 1.00 8.26 -5.42
N MET A 138 0.51 8.57 -4.22
CA MET A 138 0.57 9.92 -3.66
C MET A 138 2.00 10.43 -3.52
N GLY A 139 2.89 9.59 -2.98
CA GLY A 139 4.29 9.96 -2.83
C GLY A 139 4.93 10.34 -4.16
N ARG A 140 4.66 9.62 -5.23
CA ARG A 140 5.13 9.93 -6.58
C ARG A 140 4.55 11.23 -7.12
N THR A 141 3.23 11.44 -6.94
CA THR A 141 2.59 12.70 -7.35
C THR A 141 3.24 13.90 -6.66
N ILE A 142 3.47 13.80 -5.35
CA ILE A 142 4.13 14.87 -4.59
C ILE A 142 5.55 15.09 -5.10
N LEU A 143 6.35 14.04 -5.32
CA LEU A 143 7.70 14.18 -5.84
C LEU A 143 7.72 14.82 -7.22
N GLN A 144 6.79 14.47 -8.11
CA GLN A 144 6.66 15.09 -9.42
C GLN A 144 6.28 16.58 -9.32
N LEU A 145 5.34 16.94 -8.46
CA LEU A 145 4.97 18.34 -8.20
C LEU A 145 6.14 19.16 -7.63
N LEU A 146 7.03 18.53 -6.88
CA LEU A 146 8.25 19.14 -6.37
C LEU A 146 9.41 19.15 -7.37
N GLY A 147 9.16 18.75 -8.62
CA GLY A 147 10.19 18.71 -9.69
C GLY A 147 11.17 17.53 -9.57
N ASN A 148 10.91 16.57 -8.70
CA ASN A 148 11.72 15.36 -8.60
C ASN A 148 11.20 14.29 -9.56
N TYR A 149 11.87 14.12 -10.68
CA TYR A 149 11.56 13.15 -11.73
C TYR A 149 12.38 11.86 -11.62
N ASN A 150 13.05 11.58 -10.52
CA ASN A 150 13.72 10.30 -10.25
C ASN A 150 12.74 9.21 -9.76
N THR A 151 11.45 9.36 -10.05
CA THR A 151 10.44 8.34 -9.86
C THR A 151 10.54 7.30 -10.98
N PHE A 152 9.96 6.12 -10.78
CA PHE A 152 9.94 5.05 -11.79
C PHE A 152 9.50 5.58 -13.17
N GLU A 153 8.40 6.31 -13.21
CA GLU A 153 7.87 6.88 -14.44
C GLU A 153 8.86 7.88 -15.09
N GLY A 154 9.42 8.78 -14.30
CA GLY A 154 10.38 9.77 -14.81
C GLY A 154 11.69 9.14 -15.29
N VAL A 155 12.13 8.05 -14.67
CA VAL A 155 13.29 7.28 -15.14
C VAL A 155 12.92 6.48 -16.38
N MET A 156 11.75 5.84 -16.40
CA MET A 156 11.26 5.13 -17.59
C MET A 156 11.08 6.05 -18.78
N ASP A 157 10.55 7.27 -18.60
CA ASP A 157 10.39 8.23 -19.69
C ASP A 157 11.75 8.58 -20.36
N ARG A 158 12.82 8.63 -19.58
CA ARG A 158 14.16 8.86 -20.11
C ARG A 158 14.76 7.66 -20.87
N HIS A 159 14.30 6.45 -20.56
CA HIS A 159 14.91 5.22 -21.11
C HIS A 159 13.99 4.40 -22.00
N ARG A 160 12.67 4.63 -21.95
CA ARG A 160 11.64 3.82 -22.64
C ARG A 160 11.91 3.61 -24.11
N ASP A 161 12.06 4.68 -24.88
CA ASP A 161 12.24 4.58 -26.33
C ASP A 161 13.52 3.83 -26.68
N ARG A 162 14.58 4.04 -25.91
CA ARG A 162 15.86 3.38 -26.13
C ARG A 162 15.81 1.90 -25.78
N LEU A 163 15.15 1.54 -24.68
CA LEU A 163 14.92 0.14 -24.31
C LEU A 163 14.03 -0.55 -25.34
N ALA A 164 12.94 0.10 -25.77
CA ALA A 164 12.04 -0.42 -26.78
C ALA A 164 12.77 -0.70 -28.10
N SER A 165 13.60 0.25 -28.55
CA SER A 165 14.44 0.08 -29.74
C SER A 165 15.45 -1.07 -29.60
N MET A 166 16.09 -1.24 -28.45
CA MET A 166 17.07 -2.31 -28.22
C MET A 166 16.43 -3.69 -28.06
N THR A 167 15.21 -3.75 -27.56
CA THR A 167 14.46 -5.00 -27.35
C THR A 167 13.50 -5.33 -28.49
N GLU A 168 13.44 -4.48 -29.53
CA GLU A 168 12.51 -4.59 -30.65
C GLU A 168 11.04 -4.69 -30.18
N MET A 169 10.72 -4.05 -29.07
CA MET A 169 9.38 -4.04 -28.52
C MET A 169 8.57 -2.91 -29.16
N PRO A 170 7.41 -3.20 -29.78
CA PRO A 170 6.57 -2.17 -30.38
C PRO A 170 6.05 -1.20 -29.30
N ALA A 171 5.84 0.06 -29.69
CA ALA A 171 5.24 1.05 -28.79
C ALA A 171 3.90 0.58 -28.23
N PRO A 172 3.54 0.99 -27.00
CA PRO A 172 2.25 0.63 -26.41
C PRO A 172 1.12 1.23 -27.24
N LYS A 173 0.06 0.47 -27.42
CA LYS A 173 -1.12 0.91 -28.20
C LYS A 173 -1.97 1.91 -27.43
N ASP A 174 -1.92 1.87 -26.12
CA ASP A 174 -2.71 2.70 -25.22
C ASP A 174 -1.84 3.14 -24.03
N LEU A 175 -2.02 4.39 -23.61
CA LEU A 175 -1.39 4.94 -22.42
C LEU A 175 -1.84 4.23 -21.12
N PHE A 176 -3.04 3.63 -21.14
CA PHE A 176 -3.54 2.83 -20.01
C PHE A 176 -2.74 1.54 -19.77
N GLU A 177 -2.04 1.05 -20.81
CA GLU A 177 -1.18 -0.14 -20.72
C GLU A 177 0.28 0.22 -20.38
N LEU A 178 0.60 1.51 -20.20
CA LEU A 178 1.98 1.97 -20.09
C LEU A 178 2.76 1.32 -18.95
N GLU A 179 2.14 1.12 -17.79
CA GLU A 179 2.83 0.49 -16.65
C GLU A 179 3.11 -1.00 -16.90
N SER A 180 2.19 -1.74 -17.50
CA SER A 180 2.43 -3.15 -17.87
C SER A 180 3.47 -3.24 -18.98
N TYR A 181 3.39 -2.34 -19.97
CA TYR A 181 4.38 -2.21 -21.02
C TYR A 181 5.78 -1.93 -20.47
N ASP A 182 5.94 -1.00 -19.52
CA ASP A 182 7.22 -0.66 -18.93
C ASP A 182 7.82 -1.85 -18.15
N ARG A 183 7.00 -2.63 -17.47
CA ARG A 183 7.44 -3.86 -16.78
C ARG A 183 7.91 -4.93 -17.77
N ASP A 184 7.12 -5.18 -18.81
CA ASP A 184 7.49 -6.14 -19.86
C ASP A 184 8.76 -5.70 -20.58
N LEU A 185 8.94 -4.39 -20.78
CA LEU A 185 10.14 -3.81 -21.38
C LEU A 185 11.38 -4.03 -20.52
N ILE A 186 11.27 -3.87 -19.21
CA ILE A 186 12.36 -4.15 -18.24
C ILE A 186 12.71 -5.64 -18.26
N ASP A 187 11.72 -6.52 -18.21
CA ASP A 187 11.95 -7.97 -18.24
C ASP A 187 12.63 -8.42 -19.53
N ARG A 188 12.18 -7.89 -20.69
CA ARG A 188 12.84 -8.14 -21.98
C ARG A 188 14.27 -7.62 -22.03
N ALA A 189 14.50 -6.41 -21.52
CA ALA A 189 15.83 -5.83 -21.45
C ALA A 189 16.77 -6.65 -20.56
N GLY A 190 16.31 -7.14 -19.42
CA GLY A 190 17.04 -8.05 -18.55
C GLY A 190 17.40 -9.36 -19.23
N ASN A 191 16.45 -9.98 -19.93
CA ASN A 191 16.66 -11.21 -20.69
C ASN A 191 17.63 -11.00 -21.87
N LEU A 192 17.56 -9.84 -22.52
CA LEU A 192 18.51 -9.49 -23.59
C LEU A 192 19.93 -9.26 -23.05
N ALA A 193 20.05 -8.52 -21.93
CA ALA A 193 21.34 -8.26 -21.29
C ALA A 193 22.06 -9.57 -20.92
N ALA A 194 21.32 -10.57 -20.43
CA ALA A 194 21.90 -11.88 -20.07
C ALA A 194 22.51 -12.64 -21.25
N LYS A 195 22.09 -12.34 -22.48
CA LYS A 195 22.49 -13.06 -23.71
C LYS A 195 23.36 -12.20 -24.65
N ALA A 196 23.40 -10.89 -24.43
CA ALA A 196 24.04 -9.94 -25.33
C ALA A 196 25.57 -9.94 -25.19
N GLU A 197 26.26 -9.54 -26.24
CA GLU A 197 27.68 -9.22 -26.20
C GLU A 197 27.99 -8.06 -25.24
N LYS A 198 29.20 -8.04 -24.71
CA LYS A 198 29.65 -7.11 -23.66
C LYS A 198 29.21 -5.66 -23.86
N PRO A 199 29.39 -5.01 -25.04
CA PRO A 199 29.03 -3.59 -25.20
C PRO A 199 27.53 -3.32 -25.07
N VAL A 200 26.70 -4.21 -25.58
CA VAL A 200 25.24 -4.13 -25.51
C VAL A 200 24.76 -4.41 -24.10
N ARG A 201 25.32 -5.45 -23.47
CA ARG A 201 25.04 -5.84 -22.11
C ARG A 201 25.31 -4.70 -21.13
N GLU A 202 26.51 -4.12 -21.13
CA GLU A 202 26.87 -3.02 -20.22
C GLU A 202 25.98 -1.78 -20.40
N LYS A 203 25.47 -1.54 -21.60
CA LYS A 203 24.54 -0.45 -21.86
C LYS A 203 23.14 -0.72 -21.29
N LEU A 204 22.65 -1.96 -21.44
CA LEU A 204 21.37 -2.38 -20.87
C LEU A 204 21.43 -2.40 -19.34
N GLU A 205 22.49 -2.98 -18.77
CA GLU A 205 22.70 -3.05 -17.33
C GLU A 205 22.70 -1.65 -16.69
N ARG A 206 23.41 -0.67 -17.28
CA ARG A 206 23.39 0.72 -16.78
C ARG A 206 21.99 1.36 -16.81
N MET A 207 21.18 1.08 -17.83
CA MET A 207 19.81 1.59 -17.88
C MET A 207 18.92 0.90 -16.84
N LEU A 208 19.06 -0.41 -16.69
CA LEU A 208 18.32 -1.19 -15.67
C LEU A 208 18.71 -0.79 -14.24
N GLU A 209 20.00 -0.55 -13.99
CA GLU A 209 20.50 -0.01 -12.72
C GLU A 209 19.94 1.39 -12.42
N SER A 210 19.85 2.26 -13.44
CA SER A 210 19.22 3.57 -13.29
C SER A 210 17.75 3.45 -12.92
N ILE A 211 17.03 2.49 -13.50
CA ILE A 211 15.62 2.22 -13.18
C ILE A 211 15.48 1.60 -11.77
N ALA A 212 16.36 0.66 -11.41
CA ALA A 212 16.38 0.05 -10.09
C ALA A 212 16.79 1.03 -8.98
N GLY A 213 17.57 2.05 -9.31
CA GLY A 213 18.00 3.12 -8.41
C GLY A 213 17.00 4.26 -8.25
N GLU A 214 15.75 4.10 -8.72
CA GLU A 214 14.71 5.10 -8.58
C GLU A 214 14.50 5.56 -7.12
N ASP A 215 14.17 6.82 -6.93
CA ASP A 215 13.78 7.32 -5.62
C ASP A 215 12.49 6.62 -5.15
N LYS A 216 12.51 6.12 -3.92
CA LYS A 216 11.30 5.56 -3.33
C LYS A 216 10.24 6.63 -3.21
N ALA A 217 9.09 6.40 -3.80
CA ALA A 217 7.98 7.34 -3.82
C ALA A 217 7.50 7.76 -2.41
N VAL A 218 7.63 6.84 -1.45
CA VAL A 218 7.43 7.14 -0.02
C VAL A 218 8.75 6.88 0.69
N PRO A 219 9.36 7.91 1.28
CA PRO A 219 10.61 7.74 2.00
C PRO A 219 10.46 6.72 3.11
N THR A 220 11.36 5.75 3.18
CA THR A 220 11.43 4.79 4.28
C THR A 220 12.11 5.39 5.51
N GLU A 221 12.91 6.44 5.31
CA GLU A 221 13.53 7.18 6.38
C GLU A 221 12.50 8.02 7.13
N TYR A 222 12.37 7.78 8.43
CA TYR A 222 11.42 8.47 9.28
C TYR A 222 11.44 10.01 9.13
N LYS A 223 12.63 10.61 9.12
CA LYS A 223 12.77 12.08 9.00
C LYS A 223 12.22 12.62 7.69
N LYS A 224 12.57 12.01 6.56
CA LYS A 224 12.11 12.42 5.23
C LYS A 224 10.60 12.26 5.09
N ARG A 225 10.07 11.14 5.61
CA ARG A 225 8.64 10.90 5.62
C ARG A 225 7.90 11.96 6.42
N ARG A 226 8.41 12.35 7.60
CA ARG A 226 7.82 13.40 8.43
C ARG A 226 7.80 14.77 7.75
N VAL A 227 8.83 15.11 7.00
CA VAL A 227 8.83 16.33 6.18
C VAL A 227 7.69 16.29 5.16
N MET A 228 7.54 15.21 4.43
CA MET A 228 6.44 15.03 3.46
C MET A 228 5.07 15.16 4.13
N GLU A 229 4.86 14.50 5.24
CA GLU A 229 3.60 14.56 6.01
C GLU A 229 3.31 15.98 6.51
N THR A 230 4.33 16.70 6.97
CA THR A 230 4.18 18.10 7.41
C THR A 230 3.80 19.02 6.25
N VAL A 231 4.42 18.85 5.08
CA VAL A 231 4.07 19.62 3.88
C VAL A 231 2.61 19.37 3.48
N ILE A 232 2.19 18.11 3.43
CA ILE A 232 0.81 17.73 3.11
C ILE A 232 -0.17 18.36 4.10
N ALA A 233 0.12 18.28 5.41
CA ALA A 233 -0.74 18.85 6.45
C ALA A 233 -0.85 20.37 6.31
N ASN A 234 0.26 21.07 6.06
CA ASN A 234 0.26 22.52 5.90
C ASN A 234 -0.56 22.95 4.67
N VAL A 235 -0.34 22.31 3.51
CA VAL A 235 -1.11 22.63 2.29
C VAL A 235 -2.59 22.33 2.48
N SER A 236 -2.93 21.20 3.09
CA SER A 236 -4.31 20.84 3.43
C SER A 236 -4.98 21.93 4.30
N ASN A 237 -4.28 22.41 5.32
CA ASN A 237 -4.76 23.48 6.20
C ASN A 237 -4.92 24.80 5.46
N GLU A 238 -3.97 25.20 4.61
CA GLU A 238 -4.04 26.42 3.79
C GLU A 238 -5.22 26.37 2.81
N MET A 239 -5.56 25.20 2.30
CA MET A 239 -6.72 24.98 1.44
C MET A 239 -8.05 24.87 2.20
N GLY A 240 -8.03 24.84 3.53
CA GLY A 240 -9.22 24.63 4.37
C GLY A 240 -9.88 23.27 4.16
N MET A 241 -9.09 22.25 3.79
CA MET A 241 -9.56 20.91 3.43
C MET A 241 -9.08 19.89 4.47
N PRO A 242 -9.91 18.92 4.89
CA PRO A 242 -9.46 17.80 5.73
C PRO A 242 -8.31 17.01 5.06
N ILE A 243 -7.33 16.58 5.84
CA ILE A 243 -6.14 15.86 5.35
C ILE A 243 -6.55 14.61 4.56
N SER A 244 -7.55 13.87 5.01
CA SER A 244 -8.06 12.68 4.33
C SER A 244 -8.59 12.99 2.92
N GLN A 245 -9.30 14.10 2.75
CA GLN A 245 -9.80 14.54 1.45
C GLN A 245 -8.67 15.01 0.53
N PHE A 246 -7.73 15.80 1.06
CA PHE A 246 -6.58 16.25 0.29
C PHE A 246 -5.72 15.07 -0.19
N THR A 247 -5.48 14.07 0.65
CA THR A 247 -4.75 12.88 0.27
C THR A 247 -5.48 12.04 -0.78
N GLN A 248 -6.82 12.00 -0.75
CA GLN A 248 -7.62 11.36 -1.80
C GLN A 248 -7.50 12.08 -3.15
N LEU A 249 -7.50 13.42 -3.16
CA LEU A 249 -7.26 14.20 -4.38
C LEU A 249 -5.88 13.93 -4.98
N LEU A 250 -4.83 13.95 -4.18
CA LEU A 250 -3.47 13.62 -4.63
C LEU A 250 -3.39 12.20 -5.20
N PHE A 251 -4.13 11.26 -4.63
CA PHE A 251 -4.20 9.89 -5.14
C PHE A 251 -4.93 9.85 -6.49
N ALA A 252 -6.07 10.54 -6.62
CA ALA A 252 -6.86 10.60 -7.84
C ALA A 252 -6.07 11.26 -8.98
N ASP A 253 -5.43 12.40 -8.72
CA ASP A 253 -4.59 13.09 -9.71
C ASP A 253 -3.42 12.23 -10.17
N GLY A 254 -2.76 11.52 -9.25
CA GLY A 254 -1.69 10.60 -9.59
C GLY A 254 -2.15 9.43 -10.46
N GLN A 255 -3.41 9.04 -10.35
CA GLN A 255 -3.99 8.01 -11.24
C GLN A 255 -4.34 8.58 -12.62
N VAL A 256 -4.91 9.78 -12.67
CA VAL A 256 -5.25 10.47 -13.93
C VAL A 256 -3.98 10.79 -14.73
N MET A 257 -2.95 11.33 -14.09
CA MET A 257 -1.67 11.63 -14.76
C MET A 257 -0.97 10.39 -15.34
N ARG A 258 -1.37 9.19 -14.91
CA ARG A 258 -0.88 7.90 -15.44
C ARG A 258 -1.79 7.28 -16.47
N GLY A 259 -2.82 7.98 -16.94
CA GLY A 259 -3.80 7.42 -17.84
C GLY A 259 -4.69 6.31 -17.23
N ARG A 260 -4.68 6.18 -15.91
CA ARG A 260 -5.63 5.32 -15.21
C ARG A 260 -6.89 6.12 -14.93
N ALA A 261 -7.96 5.85 -15.66
CA ALA A 261 -9.26 6.34 -15.28
C ALA A 261 -9.53 5.92 -13.83
N ALA A 262 -9.93 6.86 -12.97
CA ALA A 262 -10.50 6.52 -11.68
C ALA A 262 -11.69 5.60 -11.96
N GLY A 263 -11.54 4.32 -11.73
CA GLY A 263 -12.64 3.39 -11.84
C GLY A 263 -13.71 3.76 -10.80
N PRO A 264 -14.98 3.48 -11.09
CA PRO A 264 -16.08 3.74 -10.18
C PRO A 264 -15.89 3.03 -8.84
#